data_8e7a384c5f313be2ac862e07977700dd
#
_entry.id   8e7a384c5f313be2ac862e07977700dd
#
_cell.length_a   1.000
_cell.length_b   1.000
_cell.length_c   1.000
_cell.angle_alpha   90.00
_cell.angle_beta   90.00
_cell.angle_gamma   90.00
#
_symmetry.space_group_name_H-M   'P 1'
#
loop_
_entity.id
_entity.type
_entity.pdbx_description
1 polymer ?
#
loop_
_entity_poly.entity_id
_entity_poly.type
_entity_poly.pdbx_seq_one_letter_code
_entity_poly.pdbx_strand_id
1 'polypeptide(L)' 'MKESISVKGMMCEHCEHAVSSQIQALPGVKKVKASHKKARVDVDYDEAQTSREAINAAIVEAGYEPA' A
#
# COMPACT_ATOMS: atom_id res chain seq x y z
N MET A 1 -0.93 -13.74 -2.17
CA MET A 1 -0.44 -13.09 -3.38
C MET A 1 0.39 -11.87 -3.03
N LYS A 2 1.53 -11.72 -3.66
CA LYS A 2 2.42 -10.58 -3.40
C LYS A 2 2.45 -9.65 -4.60
N GLU A 3 2.34 -8.36 -4.36
CA GLU A 3 2.44 -7.37 -5.41
C GLU A 3 3.26 -6.17 -4.94
N SER A 4 3.93 -5.54 -5.90
CA SER A 4 4.65 -4.30 -5.68
C SER A 4 3.92 -3.19 -6.44
N ILE A 5 3.62 -2.10 -5.75
CA ILE A 5 2.88 -0.99 -6.32
C ILE A 5 3.71 0.27 -6.20
N SER A 6 3.95 0.94 -7.32
CA SER A 6 4.62 2.24 -7.29
C SER A 6 3.68 3.29 -6.71
N VAL A 7 4.20 4.12 -5.81
CA VAL A 7 3.41 5.16 -5.15
C VAL A 7 4.12 6.50 -5.28
N LYS A 8 3.43 7.48 -5.81
CA LYS A 8 3.96 8.83 -5.95
C LYS A 8 3.64 9.67 -4.71
N GLY A 9 4.57 10.53 -4.34
CA GLY A 9 4.37 11.45 -3.22
C GLY A 9 4.84 10.93 -1.88
N MET A 10 5.27 9.68 -1.81
CA MET A 10 5.76 9.07 -0.58
C MET A 10 7.24 9.43 -0.42
N MET A 11 7.51 10.47 0.36
CA MET A 11 8.85 11.06 0.45
C MET A 11 9.55 10.88 1.80
N CYS A 12 8.90 10.33 2.80
CA CYS A 12 9.48 10.17 4.14
C CYS A 12 8.84 8.99 4.87
N GLU A 13 9.38 8.68 6.05
CA GLU A 13 8.88 7.57 6.86
C GLU A 13 7.43 7.76 7.28
N HIS A 14 7.01 8.98 7.56
CA HIS A 14 5.61 9.24 7.90
C HIS A 14 4.68 8.87 6.76
N CYS A 15 5.12 9.09 5.55
CA CYS A 15 4.35 8.70 4.36
C CYS A 15 4.25 7.19 4.25
N GLU A 16 5.35 6.49 4.55
CA GLU A 16 5.35 5.01 4.58
C GLU A 16 4.32 4.50 5.59
N HIS A 17 4.32 5.08 6.78
CA HIS A 17 3.38 4.68 7.84
C HIS A 17 1.93 4.95 7.44
N ALA A 18 1.65 6.09 6.84
CA ALA A 18 0.30 6.43 6.41
C ALA A 18 -0.22 5.43 5.40
N VAL A 19 0.59 5.13 4.38
CA VAL A 19 0.21 4.19 3.34
C VAL A 19 0.05 2.77 3.90
N SER A 20 1.02 2.30 4.67
CA SER A 20 0.98 0.94 5.23
C SER A 20 -0.19 0.76 6.19
N SER A 21 -0.50 1.77 7.02
CA SER A 21 -1.63 1.70 7.93
C SER A 21 -2.96 1.58 7.19
N GLN A 22 -3.12 2.34 6.12
CA GLN A 22 -4.35 2.26 5.32
C GLN A 22 -4.50 0.89 4.66
N ILE A 23 -3.42 0.35 4.13
CA ILE A 23 -3.46 -0.96 3.48
C ILE A 23 -3.67 -2.07 4.51
N GLN A 24 -3.01 -1.98 5.66
CA GLN A 24 -3.16 -2.96 6.73
C GLN A 24 -4.59 -3.06 7.26
N ALA A 25 -5.35 -1.98 7.15
CA ALA A 25 -6.74 -1.97 7.61
C ALA A 25 -7.67 -2.79 6.69
N LEU A 26 -7.21 -3.18 5.52
CA LEU A 26 -8.01 -3.97 4.59
C LEU A 26 -8.05 -5.44 5.04
N PRO A 27 -9.21 -6.11 4.89
CA PRO A 27 -9.29 -7.53 5.19
C PRO A 27 -8.42 -8.34 4.22
N GLY A 28 -7.79 -9.38 4.73
CA GLY A 28 -6.99 -10.28 3.89
C GLY A 28 -5.56 -9.82 3.64
N VAL A 29 -5.17 -8.64 4.09
CA VAL A 29 -3.80 -8.17 3.96
C VAL A 29 -2.94 -8.82 5.05
N LYS A 30 -1.90 -9.55 4.64
CA LYS A 30 -1.02 -10.25 5.55
C LYS A 30 0.19 -9.41 5.93
N LYS A 31 0.83 -8.78 4.94
CA LYS A 31 2.02 -7.96 5.17
C LYS A 31 2.03 -6.77 4.24
N VAL A 32 2.53 -5.66 4.74
CA VAL A 32 2.73 -4.45 3.95
C VAL A 32 4.12 -3.92 4.25
N LYS A 33 4.88 -3.63 3.21
CA LYS A 33 6.19 -3.01 3.36
C LYS A 33 6.28 -1.82 2.40
N ALA A 34 6.27 -0.63 2.96
CA ALA A 34 6.38 0.60 2.18
C ALA A 34 7.83 1.09 2.20
N SER A 35 8.31 1.58 1.07
CA SER A 35 9.65 2.14 0.96
C SER A 35 9.59 3.48 0.24
N HIS A 36 9.88 4.57 0.96
CA HIS A 36 9.89 5.90 0.37
C HIS A 36 11.10 6.10 -0.56
N LYS A 37 12.20 5.42 -0.29
CA LYS A 37 13.39 5.52 -1.14
C LYS A 37 13.17 4.91 -2.52
N LYS A 38 12.37 3.85 -2.58
CA LYS A 38 12.04 3.18 -3.83
C LYS A 38 10.71 3.65 -4.40
N ALA A 39 9.98 4.49 -3.66
CA ALA A 39 8.65 4.95 -4.01
C ALA A 39 7.71 3.77 -4.33
N ARG A 40 7.76 2.74 -3.49
CA ARG A 40 7.09 1.47 -3.75
C ARG A 40 6.54 0.86 -2.47
N VAL A 41 5.43 0.16 -2.61
CA VAL A 41 4.82 -0.59 -1.52
C VAL A 41 4.71 -2.05 -1.94
N ASP A 42 5.25 -2.93 -1.13
CA ASP A 42 5.12 -4.37 -1.32
C ASP A 42 4.00 -4.87 -0.41
N VAL A 43 3.02 -5.55 -0.98
CA VAL A 43 1.86 -6.04 -0.24
C VAL A 43 1.71 -7.54 -0.45
N ASP A 44 1.53 -8.26 0.65
CA ASP A 44 1.18 -9.68 0.63
C ASP A 44 -0.26 -9.79 1.13
N TYR A 45 -1.16 -10.22 0.27
CA TYR A 45 -2.59 -10.25 0.59
C TYR A 45 -3.27 -11.49 0.02
N ASP A 46 -4.44 -11.79 0.58
CA ASP A 46 -5.30 -12.87 0.10
C ASP A 46 -6.27 -12.30 -0.93
N GLU A 47 -6.09 -12.69 -2.19
CA GLU A 47 -6.93 -12.19 -3.28
C GLU A 47 -8.40 -12.62 -3.18
N ALA A 48 -8.70 -13.58 -2.33
CA ALA A 48 -10.08 -13.97 -2.07
C ALA A 48 -10.80 -12.97 -1.15
N GLN A 49 -10.05 -12.17 -0.37
CA GLN A 49 -10.62 -11.23 0.58
C GLN A 49 -10.45 -9.78 0.18
N THR A 50 -9.44 -9.47 -0.61
CA THR A 50 -9.20 -8.11 -1.08
C THR A 50 -8.64 -8.16 -2.49
N SER A 51 -8.43 -7.00 -3.08
CA SER A 51 -7.93 -6.90 -4.44
C SER A 51 -6.97 -5.74 -4.56
N ARG A 52 -6.24 -5.70 -5.68
CA ARG A 52 -5.35 -4.59 -5.96
C ARG A 52 -6.10 -3.27 -6.05
N GLU A 53 -7.33 -3.29 -6.54
CA GLU A 53 -8.17 -2.08 -6.59
C GLU A 53 -8.43 -1.54 -5.20
N ALA A 54 -8.71 -2.41 -4.23
CA ALA A 54 -8.92 -2.00 -2.85
C ALA A 54 -7.63 -1.42 -2.26
N ILE A 55 -6.48 -2.01 -2.59
CA ILE A 55 -5.18 -1.52 -2.14
C ILE A 55 -4.90 -0.15 -2.75
N ASN A 56 -5.16 0.03 -4.04
CA ASN A 56 -5.00 1.33 -4.69
C ASN A 56 -5.90 2.38 -4.05
N ALA A 57 -7.13 2.03 -3.71
CA ALA A 57 -8.05 2.92 -3.03
C ALA A 57 -7.51 3.33 -1.66
N ALA A 58 -6.90 2.39 -0.94
CA ALA A 58 -6.30 2.68 0.36
C ALA A 58 -5.13 3.66 0.23
N ILE A 59 -4.34 3.53 -0.82
CA ILE A 59 -3.24 4.45 -1.10
C ILE A 59 -3.77 5.86 -1.38
N VAL A 60 -4.84 5.97 -2.16
CA VAL A 60 -5.49 7.25 -2.46
C VAL A 60 -6.07 7.86 -1.18
N GLU A 61 -6.67 7.05 -0.33
CA GLU A 61 -7.20 7.50 0.96
C GLU A 61 -6.11 8.05 1.87
N ALA A 62 -4.91 7.50 1.76
CA ALA A 62 -3.77 8.00 2.52
C ALA A 62 -3.23 9.32 1.97
N GLY A 63 -3.71 9.76 0.82
CA GLY A 63 -3.29 11.02 0.20
C GLY A 63 -2.15 10.87 -0.80
N TYR A 64 -1.93 9.67 -1.31
CA TYR A 64 -0.85 9.38 -2.26
C TYR A 64 -1.43 8.83 -3.56
N GLU A 65 -0.60 8.70 -4.57
CA GLU A 65 -1.03 8.31 -5.91
C GLU A 65 -0.39 6.99 -6.30
N PRO A 66 -1.19 5.91 -6.47
CA PRO A 66 -0.67 4.65 -6.97
C PRO A 66 -0.37 4.77 -8.47
N ALA A 67 0.72 4.20 -8.90
CA ALA A 67 1.11 4.25 -10.30
C ALA A 67 0.92 2.90 -10.99
#